data_7561314e3e5b33ced0d83412758200d6
#
_entry.id   7561314e3e5b33ced0d83412758200d6
#
_cell.length_a   1.000
_cell.length_b   1.000
_cell.length_c   1.000
_cell.angle_alpha   90.00
_cell.angle_beta   90.00
_cell.angle_gamma   90.00
#
_symmetry.space_group_name_H-M   'P 1'
#
loop_
_entity.id
_entity.type
_entity.pdbx_description
1 polymer ?
#
loop_
_entity_poly.entity_id
_entity_poly.type
_entity_poly.pdbx_seq_one_letter_code
_entity_poly.pdbx_strand_id
1 'polypeptide(L)'
;MELFIFARFHARDGEAEAVAAALRDVVGATAAEPGCVSIGAFRSTHNPRLFYIHSRWVDEAAFAAHGGMPHTVHFLQGVEPLLHDPLDVTRAQLLP
;
A
#
# COMPACT_ATOMS: atom_id res chain seq x y z
N MET A 1 17.18 -10.64 -3.60
CA MET A 1 17.30 -9.21 -3.97
C MET A 1 16.11 -8.45 -3.41
N GLU A 2 16.38 -7.40 -2.70
CA GLU A 2 15.33 -6.58 -2.07
C GLU A 2 14.43 -5.94 -3.11
N LEU A 3 13.12 -5.90 -2.81
CA LEU A 3 12.12 -5.27 -3.64
C LEU A 3 11.52 -4.07 -2.91
N PHE A 4 11.41 -2.95 -3.61
CA PHE A 4 10.80 -1.71 -3.11
C PHE A 4 9.48 -1.51 -3.81
N ILE A 5 8.43 -1.22 -3.05
CA ILE A 5 7.09 -1.01 -3.59
C ILE A 5 6.65 0.42 -3.32
N PHE A 6 6.12 1.07 -4.35
CA PHE A 6 5.49 2.39 -4.24
C PHE A 6 4.07 2.24 -4.76
N ALA A 7 3.10 2.38 -3.86
CA ALA A 7 1.69 2.30 -4.20
C ALA A 7 1.05 3.67 -4.03
N ARG A 8 0.23 4.08 -5.00
CA ARG A 8 -0.41 5.38 -5.01
C ARG A 8 -1.93 5.21 -4.96
N PHE A 9 -2.56 5.96 -4.06
CA PHE A 9 -4.00 5.92 -3.82
C PHE A 9 -4.55 7.33 -3.91
N HIS A 10 -5.45 7.58 -4.87
CA HIS A 10 -6.12 8.87 -5.00
C HIS A 10 -7.57 8.71 -4.58
N ALA A 11 -7.94 9.23 -3.42
CA ALA A 11 -9.28 9.09 -2.86
C ALA A 11 -10.30 9.91 -3.65
N ARG A 12 -11.53 9.39 -3.77
CA ARG A 12 -12.66 10.17 -4.25
C ARG A 12 -12.93 11.32 -3.29
N ASP A 13 -13.59 12.36 -3.79
CA ASP A 13 -14.03 13.47 -2.95
C ASP A 13 -14.91 12.94 -1.81
N GLY A 14 -14.60 13.39 -0.59
CA GLY A 14 -15.32 12.96 0.60
C GLY A 14 -14.85 11.63 1.21
N GLU A 15 -13.93 10.90 0.55
CA GLU A 15 -13.51 9.56 0.98
C GLU A 15 -12.09 9.51 1.56
N ALA A 16 -11.43 10.66 1.73
CA ALA A 16 -10.04 10.69 2.18
C ALA A 16 -9.83 10.02 3.54
N GLU A 17 -10.72 10.25 4.52
CA GLU A 17 -10.53 9.68 5.84
C GLU A 17 -10.80 8.16 5.85
N ALA A 18 -11.73 7.69 5.02
CA ALA A 18 -11.96 6.25 4.86
C ALA A 18 -10.74 5.56 4.25
N VAL A 19 -10.12 6.19 3.23
CA VAL A 19 -8.88 5.68 2.64
C VAL A 19 -7.77 5.66 3.70
N ALA A 20 -7.60 6.75 4.44
CA ALA A 20 -6.58 6.83 5.49
C ALA A 20 -6.73 5.70 6.52
N ALA A 21 -7.96 5.42 6.96
CA ALA A 21 -8.24 4.35 7.91
C ALA A 21 -7.88 2.97 7.34
N ALA A 22 -8.26 2.71 6.09
CA ALA A 22 -7.94 1.45 5.42
C ALA A 22 -6.42 1.25 5.30
N LEU A 23 -5.68 2.32 4.97
CA LEU A 23 -4.22 2.26 4.86
C LEU A 23 -3.56 1.94 6.21
N ARG A 24 -4.03 2.57 7.29
CA ARG A 24 -3.49 2.30 8.63
C ARG A 24 -3.68 0.84 9.01
N ASP A 25 -4.85 0.28 8.74
CA ASP A 25 -5.17 -1.10 9.07
C ASP A 25 -4.29 -2.09 8.31
N VAL A 26 -4.14 -1.91 6.99
CA VAL A 26 -3.35 -2.84 6.18
C VAL A 26 -1.85 -2.73 6.50
N VAL A 27 -1.37 -1.54 6.81
CA VAL A 27 0.04 -1.35 7.20
C VAL A 27 0.32 -2.12 8.49
N GLY A 28 -0.57 -2.03 9.48
CA GLY A 28 -0.40 -2.75 10.74
C GLY A 28 -0.34 -4.26 10.55
N ALA A 29 -1.23 -4.81 9.74
CA ALA A 29 -1.26 -6.24 9.46
C ALA A 29 -0.05 -6.69 8.63
N THR A 30 0.33 -5.90 7.64
CA THR A 30 1.42 -6.22 6.71
C THR A 30 2.78 -6.21 7.39
N ALA A 31 2.98 -5.31 8.35
CA ALA A 31 4.27 -5.19 9.05
C ALA A 31 4.68 -6.49 9.76
N ALA A 32 3.72 -7.33 10.10
CA ALA A 32 3.98 -8.61 10.78
C ALA A 32 4.28 -9.76 9.81
N GLU A 33 4.16 -9.54 8.48
CA GLU A 33 4.37 -10.60 7.50
C GLU A 33 5.86 -10.97 7.40
N PRO A 34 6.17 -12.28 7.29
CA PRO A 34 7.53 -12.71 7.00
C PRO A 34 8.00 -12.10 5.67
N GLY A 35 9.21 -11.56 5.67
CA GLY A 35 9.78 -10.95 4.48
C GLY A 35 9.42 -9.48 4.27
N CYS A 36 8.52 -8.90 5.05
CA CYS A 36 8.30 -7.45 5.06
C CYS A 36 9.40 -6.78 5.88
N VAL A 37 10.28 -6.06 5.21
CA VAL A 37 11.39 -5.35 5.88
C VAL A 37 10.88 -4.07 6.54
N SER A 38 10.06 -3.31 5.82
CA SER A 38 9.44 -2.09 6.34
C SER A 38 8.22 -1.73 5.51
N ILE A 39 7.29 -1.02 6.12
CA ILE A 39 6.11 -0.50 5.44
C ILE A 39 5.62 0.75 6.17
N GLY A 40 5.15 1.72 5.38
CA GLY A 40 4.55 2.94 5.92
C GLY A 40 3.52 3.51 4.97
N ALA A 41 2.53 4.20 5.52
CA ALA A 41 1.53 4.93 4.76
C ALA A 41 1.78 6.43 4.92
N PHE A 42 1.58 7.16 3.83
CA PHE A 42 1.88 8.59 3.75
C PHE A 42 0.72 9.33 3.09
N ARG A 43 0.49 10.56 3.51
CA ARG A 43 -0.46 11.47 2.87
C ARG A 43 0.32 12.62 2.27
N SER A 44 -0.03 13.05 1.05
CA SER A 44 0.56 14.22 0.43
C SER A 44 0.31 15.46 1.30
N THR A 45 1.34 16.32 1.42
CA THR A 45 1.19 17.59 2.14
C THR A 45 0.47 18.64 1.30
N HIS A 46 0.35 18.44 -0.01
CA HIS A 46 -0.29 19.38 -0.93
C HIS A 46 -1.70 18.95 -1.34
N ASN A 47 -1.95 17.64 -1.41
CA ASN A 47 -3.25 17.12 -1.81
C ASN A 47 -3.76 16.14 -0.74
N PRO A 48 -4.74 16.54 0.09
CA PRO A 48 -5.20 15.69 1.21
C PRO A 48 -5.92 14.41 0.77
N ARG A 49 -6.21 14.24 -0.53
CA ARG A 49 -6.82 13.03 -1.08
C ARG A 49 -5.80 12.08 -1.71
N LEU A 50 -4.52 12.43 -1.68
CA LEU A 50 -3.47 11.63 -2.30
C LEU A 50 -2.63 10.96 -1.23
N PHE A 51 -2.54 9.63 -1.33
CA PHE A 51 -1.84 8.79 -0.36
C PHE A 51 -0.86 7.85 -1.04
N TYR A 52 0.11 7.39 -0.26
CA TYR A 52 1.10 6.42 -0.73
C TYR A 52 1.33 5.37 0.34
N ILE A 53 1.61 4.13 -0.11
CA ILE A 53 2.27 3.14 0.72
C ILE A 53 3.65 2.91 0.12
N HIS A 54 4.68 2.97 0.96
CA HIS A 54 6.02 2.54 0.60
C HIS A 54 6.36 1.33 1.44
N SER A 55 6.84 0.25 0.80
CA SER A 55 7.23 -0.96 1.50
C SER A 55 8.50 -1.55 0.90
N ARG A 56 9.22 -2.30 1.72
CA ARG A 56 10.42 -3.02 1.32
C ARG A 56 10.26 -4.48 1.69
N TRP A 57 10.69 -5.36 0.80
CA TRP A 57 10.53 -6.80 0.92
C TRP A 57 11.85 -7.49 0.67
N VAL A 58 12.09 -8.61 1.34
CA VAL A 58 13.36 -9.34 1.19
C VAL A 58 13.56 -9.81 -0.24
N ASP A 59 12.47 -10.14 -0.96
CA ASP A 59 12.50 -10.58 -2.36
C ASP A 59 11.12 -10.52 -3.00
N GLU A 60 11.05 -10.85 -4.31
CA GLU A 60 9.81 -10.89 -5.07
C GLU A 60 8.82 -11.93 -4.52
N ALA A 61 9.32 -13.08 -4.05
CA ALA A 61 8.45 -14.15 -3.57
C ALA A 61 7.69 -13.71 -2.32
N ALA A 62 8.33 -12.96 -1.42
CA ALA A 62 7.70 -12.44 -0.21
C ALA A 62 6.57 -11.47 -0.56
N PHE A 63 6.79 -10.59 -1.54
CA PHE A 63 5.75 -9.66 -1.98
C PHE A 63 4.61 -10.38 -2.69
N ALA A 64 4.93 -11.39 -3.50
CA ALA A 64 3.89 -12.20 -4.17
C ALA A 64 3.00 -12.92 -3.13
N ALA A 65 3.59 -13.47 -2.07
CA ALA A 65 2.85 -14.09 -0.99
C ALA A 65 1.92 -13.08 -0.29
N HIS A 66 2.39 -11.84 -0.10
CA HIS A 66 1.60 -10.75 0.47
C HIS A 66 0.29 -10.52 -0.30
N GLY A 67 0.33 -10.61 -1.64
CA GLY A 67 -0.84 -10.39 -2.48
C GLY A 67 -1.98 -11.38 -2.22
N GLY A 68 -1.67 -12.56 -1.72
CA GLY A 68 -2.67 -13.60 -1.41
C GLY A 68 -3.12 -13.63 0.04
N MET A 69 -2.56 -12.79 0.90
CA MET A 69 -2.93 -12.77 2.33
C MET A 69 -4.37 -12.26 2.52
N PRO A 70 -5.13 -12.85 3.45
CA PRO A 70 -6.53 -12.42 3.68
C PRO A 70 -6.66 -10.92 3.96
N HIS A 71 -5.77 -10.32 4.74
CA HIS A 71 -5.83 -8.90 5.04
C HIS A 71 -5.55 -8.04 3.81
N THR A 72 -4.71 -8.50 2.88
CA THR A 72 -4.45 -7.79 1.63
C THR A 72 -5.65 -7.82 0.71
N VAL A 73 -6.24 -9.01 0.54
CA VAL A 73 -7.45 -9.17 -0.30
C VAL A 73 -8.59 -8.31 0.26
N HIS A 74 -8.81 -8.37 1.56
CA HIS A 74 -9.84 -7.56 2.23
C HIS A 74 -9.60 -6.06 2.04
N PHE A 75 -8.34 -5.63 2.19
CA PHE A 75 -7.96 -4.24 1.99
C PHE A 75 -8.29 -3.77 0.57
N LEU A 76 -7.88 -4.54 -0.44
CA LEU A 76 -8.12 -4.15 -1.84
C LEU A 76 -9.61 -4.05 -2.14
N GLN A 77 -10.40 -5.01 -1.66
CA GLN A 77 -11.86 -4.98 -1.86
C GLN A 77 -12.50 -3.75 -1.22
N GLY A 78 -12.00 -3.33 -0.07
CA GLY A 78 -12.55 -2.17 0.65
C GLY A 78 -12.07 -0.83 0.13
N VAL A 79 -10.80 -0.73 -0.33
CA VAL A 79 -10.23 0.55 -0.74
C VAL A 79 -10.55 0.92 -2.19
N GLU A 80 -10.62 -0.05 -3.09
CA GLU A 80 -10.84 0.23 -4.51
C GLU A 80 -12.08 1.09 -4.79
N PRO A 81 -13.24 0.81 -4.18
CA PRO A 81 -14.43 1.67 -4.41
C PRO A 81 -14.27 3.11 -3.93
N LEU A 82 -13.31 3.36 -3.05
CA LEU A 82 -13.06 4.69 -2.49
C LEU A 82 -12.11 5.53 -3.35
N LEU A 83 -11.53 4.93 -4.39
CA LEU A 83 -10.52 5.59 -5.20
C LEU A 83 -11.11 6.28 -6.44
N HIS A 84 -10.56 7.46 -6.74
CA HIS A 84 -10.91 8.22 -7.95
C HIS A 84 -10.27 7.58 -9.20
N ASP A 85 -9.00 7.16 -9.07
CA ASP A 85 -8.25 6.49 -10.13
C ASP A 85 -7.95 5.05 -9.70
N PRO A 86 -7.69 4.13 -10.65
CA PRO A 86 -7.21 2.81 -10.29
C PRO A 86 -5.94 2.88 -9.45
N LEU A 87 -5.81 1.94 -8.52
CA LEU A 87 -4.60 1.78 -7.72
C LEU A 87 -3.39 1.58 -8.63
N ASP A 88 -2.34 2.37 -8.39
CA ASP A 88 -1.07 2.22 -9.09
C ASP A 88 -0.03 1.62 -8.14
N VAL A 89 0.53 0.48 -8.53
CA VAL A 89 1.57 -0.21 -7.76
C VAL A 89 2.81 -0.35 -8.61
N THR A 90 3.91 0.26 -8.17
CA THR A 90 5.18 0.20 -8.87
C THR A 90 6.16 -0.65 -8.07
N ARG A 91 6.71 -1.66 -8.73
CA ARG A 91 7.83 -2.46 -8.21
C ARG A 91 9.13 -1.80 -8.65
N ALA A 92 10.07 -1.66 -7.72
CA ALA A 92 11.30 -0.94 -7.99
C ALA A 92 12.49 -1.59 -7.28
N GLN A 93 13.67 -1.30 -7.79
CA GLN A 93 14.92 -1.68 -7.15
C GLN A 93 15.74 -0.42 -6.92
N LEU A 94 16.51 -0.42 -5.84
CA LEU A 94 17.39 0.71 -5.56
C LEU A 94 18.43 0.82 -6.67
N LEU A 95 18.61 2.02 -7.19
CA LEU A 95 19.70 2.28 -8.15
C LEU A 95 21.03 2.29 -7.40
N PRO A 96 22.03 1.55 -7.92
CA PRO A 96 23.35 1.54 -7.29
C PRO A 96 24.08 2.88 -7.40
#